data_74fd3911b51716bcdffd8f1646aff72b
#
_entry.id   74fd3911b51716bcdffd8f1646aff72b
#
_cell.length_a   1.000
_cell.length_b   1.000
_cell.length_c   1.000
_cell.angle_alpha   90.00
_cell.angle_beta   90.00
_cell.angle_gamma   90.00
#
_symmetry.space_group_name_H-M   'P 1'
#
loop_
_entity.id
_entity.type
_entity.pdbx_description
1 polymer ?
#
loop_
_entity_poly.entity_id
_entity_poly.type
_entity_poly.pdbx_seq_one_letter_code
_entity_poly.pdbx_strand_id
1 'polypeptide(L)'
;MSELINLSLTDQILGLADKSFSSKEITGAYLEEIKKKESLNCFISVFEEESEEKALMADENIAKNKARPLEGIPIAHKDIFCIKDKKTTCGSKMLSNFISPYSSEVFSKLDTAGAITLGKTNMDEFAMGSSNETSFYGNVLNPINEKLSPGGSSGGSAAAVRANLCSFATATDTGGSIRQPASFCGVTGIKPTYGRVSRWGMIAFASSLDQAGIIAKNAKDAAIALKYMSGFDQKDSTSLNEEVKDLQKEVDTDQEHIIGIPKELIENIKNDQVRGSFKNAISILEKDGAKIEEINLPHIEYSLPAYYVIAPAECSANLARYDGIRFGHRSESVSSLEDLYVNSRTEGFGREVKNRIFIGTFCLSAGYYDAFYNKALKIRNLIKSDFDEAFKKVSSIAMPTCSNSSFELGSINDPVEMYEQDIYTIPANLAGLPALSIPSGTADEMPIGLQLIGNYLEEGRILNLANKFQKLTDFHEFK
;
A
#
# COMPACT_ATOMS: atom_id res chain seq x y z
N MET A 1 5.10 -28.68 5.94
CA MET A 1 5.62 -27.29 5.95
C MET A 1 4.79 -26.34 5.07
N SER A 2 4.30 -26.78 3.89
CA SER A 2 3.44 -25.94 3.02
C SER A 2 2.11 -25.49 3.65
N GLU A 3 1.58 -26.19 4.63
CA GLU A 3 0.33 -25.84 5.30
C GLU A 3 0.48 -24.61 6.21
N LEU A 4 1.65 -24.39 6.83
CA LEU A 4 1.87 -23.28 7.76
C LEU A 4 1.76 -21.91 7.11
N ILE A 5 2.27 -21.78 5.88
CA ILE A 5 2.23 -20.52 5.12
C ILE A 5 0.83 -20.13 4.63
N ASN A 6 -0.12 -21.10 4.63
CA ASN A 6 -1.51 -20.84 4.26
C ASN A 6 -2.36 -20.31 5.43
N LEU A 7 -1.90 -20.46 6.67
CA LEU A 7 -2.57 -19.96 7.86
C LEU A 7 -2.76 -18.44 7.81
N SER A 8 -3.86 -17.96 8.40
CA SER A 8 -4.04 -16.53 8.67
C SER A 8 -3.01 -16.02 9.68
N LEU A 9 -2.75 -14.72 9.75
CA LEU A 9 -1.90 -14.15 10.80
C LEU A 9 -2.41 -14.50 12.20
N THR A 10 -3.75 -14.48 12.38
CA THR A 10 -4.38 -14.87 13.65
C THR A 10 -4.01 -16.32 14.02
N ASP A 11 -4.14 -17.25 13.08
CA ASP A 11 -3.84 -18.66 13.33
C ASP A 11 -2.34 -18.90 13.53
N GLN A 12 -1.48 -18.15 12.83
CA GLN A 12 -0.04 -18.20 13.06
C GLN A 12 0.34 -17.74 14.47
N ILE A 13 -0.25 -16.63 14.97
CA ILE A 13 -0.03 -16.14 16.34
C ILE A 13 -0.49 -17.20 17.37
N LEU A 14 -1.66 -17.79 17.17
CA LEU A 14 -2.19 -18.82 18.06
C LEU A 14 -1.33 -20.08 18.05
N GLY A 15 -0.94 -20.56 16.87
CA GLY A 15 -0.13 -21.77 16.72
C GLY A 15 1.29 -21.62 17.31
N LEU A 16 1.90 -20.41 17.24
CA LEU A 16 3.15 -20.12 17.93
C LEU A 16 2.96 -20.07 19.45
N ALA A 17 1.86 -19.49 19.93
CA ALA A 17 1.57 -19.37 21.36
C ALA A 17 1.29 -20.71 22.03
N ASP A 18 0.55 -21.61 21.37
CA ASP A 18 0.26 -22.96 21.83
C ASP A 18 1.34 -24.00 21.48
N LYS A 19 2.38 -23.57 20.73
CA LYS A 19 3.52 -24.40 20.31
C LYS A 19 3.13 -25.55 19.37
N SER A 20 2.10 -25.37 18.56
CA SER A 20 1.73 -26.31 17.49
C SER A 20 2.82 -26.39 16.42
N PHE A 21 3.58 -25.31 16.24
CA PHE A 21 4.78 -25.20 15.43
C PHE A 21 5.70 -24.11 15.99
N SER A 22 6.95 -24.09 15.56
CA SER A 22 7.97 -23.11 15.96
C SER A 22 8.07 -21.97 14.96
N SER A 23 8.62 -20.84 15.42
CA SER A 23 8.98 -19.70 14.55
C SER A 23 10.02 -20.11 13.51
N LYS A 24 10.96 -20.99 13.87
CA LYS A 24 11.93 -21.57 12.93
C LYS A 24 11.25 -22.32 11.79
N GLU A 25 10.24 -23.15 12.09
CA GLU A 25 9.53 -23.94 11.07
C GLU A 25 8.75 -23.06 10.11
N ILE A 26 7.99 -22.08 10.61
CA ILE A 26 7.22 -21.20 9.73
C ILE A 26 8.11 -20.23 8.94
N THR A 27 9.18 -19.70 9.53
CA THR A 27 10.16 -18.84 8.83
C THR A 27 10.87 -19.61 7.74
N GLY A 28 11.33 -20.84 8.01
CA GLY A 28 11.92 -21.72 7.03
C GLY A 28 10.98 -22.05 5.88
N ALA A 29 9.69 -22.31 6.18
CA ALA A 29 8.69 -22.59 5.16
C ALA A 29 8.49 -21.37 4.20
N TYR A 30 8.45 -20.14 4.72
CA TYR A 30 8.36 -18.94 3.90
C TYR A 30 9.64 -18.73 3.05
N LEU A 31 10.83 -18.91 3.63
CA LEU A 31 12.10 -18.76 2.89
C LEU A 31 12.23 -19.78 1.75
N GLU A 32 11.81 -21.02 1.98
CA GLU A 32 11.74 -22.03 0.92
C GLU A 32 10.77 -21.64 -0.19
N GLU A 33 9.58 -21.12 0.17
CA GLU A 33 8.58 -20.72 -0.82
C GLU A 33 9.02 -19.49 -1.62
N ILE A 34 9.72 -18.53 -0.99
CA ILE A 34 10.35 -17.40 -1.68
C ILE A 34 11.34 -17.89 -2.74
N LYS A 35 12.17 -18.86 -2.41
CA LYS A 35 13.12 -19.46 -3.37
C LYS A 35 12.40 -20.17 -4.53
N LYS A 36 11.35 -20.93 -4.26
CA LYS A 36 10.57 -21.64 -5.28
C LYS A 36 9.87 -20.70 -6.25
N LYS A 37 9.43 -19.53 -5.78
CA LYS A 37 8.69 -18.52 -6.56
C LYS A 37 9.51 -17.27 -6.86
N GLU A 38 10.84 -17.41 -6.96
CA GLU A 38 11.74 -16.29 -7.26
C GLU A 38 11.39 -15.61 -8.60
N SER A 39 10.87 -16.38 -9.58
CA SER A 39 10.43 -15.86 -10.88
C SER A 39 9.35 -14.77 -10.78
N LEU A 40 8.54 -14.74 -9.71
CA LEU A 40 7.56 -13.66 -9.49
C LEU A 40 8.21 -12.30 -9.22
N ASN A 41 9.50 -12.27 -8.91
CA ASN A 41 10.29 -11.06 -8.63
C ASN A 41 9.69 -10.16 -7.53
N CYS A 42 9.07 -10.78 -6.52
CA CYS A 42 8.43 -10.06 -5.42
C CYS A 42 9.42 -9.35 -4.48
N PHE A 43 10.66 -9.81 -4.40
CA PHE A 43 11.68 -9.29 -3.48
C PHE A 43 12.88 -8.70 -4.20
N ILE A 44 13.37 -7.54 -3.74
CA ILE A 44 14.66 -6.95 -4.13
C ILE A 44 15.79 -7.52 -3.25
N SER A 45 15.50 -7.80 -1.98
CA SER A 45 16.45 -8.37 -1.02
C SER A 45 15.73 -9.35 -0.10
N VAL A 46 16.38 -10.49 0.16
CA VAL A 46 15.95 -11.50 1.14
C VAL A 46 17.00 -11.61 2.24
N PHE A 47 16.59 -11.68 3.52
CA PHE A 47 17.46 -11.68 4.70
C PHE A 47 17.44 -13.06 5.36
N GLU A 48 17.85 -14.11 4.63
CA GLU A 48 17.72 -15.51 5.04
C GLU A 48 18.37 -15.77 6.40
N GLU A 49 19.69 -15.57 6.52
CA GLU A 49 20.45 -15.85 7.76
C GLU A 49 19.88 -15.09 8.98
N GLU A 50 19.62 -13.78 8.83
CA GLU A 50 19.09 -12.94 9.91
C GLU A 50 17.67 -13.37 10.33
N SER A 51 16.84 -13.77 9.35
CA SER A 51 15.48 -14.26 9.63
C SER A 51 15.50 -15.56 10.43
N GLU A 52 16.40 -16.48 10.08
CA GLU A 52 16.57 -17.75 10.80
C GLU A 52 17.10 -17.52 12.23
N GLU A 53 18.08 -16.62 12.42
CA GLU A 53 18.58 -16.26 13.75
C GLU A 53 17.48 -15.66 14.62
N LYS A 54 16.70 -14.71 14.08
CA LYS A 54 15.56 -14.09 14.79
C LYS A 54 14.46 -15.11 15.11
N ALA A 55 14.22 -16.07 14.24
CA ALA A 55 13.26 -17.14 14.49
C ALA A 55 13.65 -18.02 15.67
N LEU A 56 14.92 -18.39 15.78
CA LEU A 56 15.44 -19.12 16.95
C LEU A 56 15.30 -18.32 18.24
N MET A 57 15.61 -17.02 18.21
CA MET A 57 15.42 -16.12 19.36
C MET A 57 13.94 -16.00 19.76
N ALA A 58 13.03 -15.96 18.79
CA ALA A 58 11.58 -15.91 19.02
C ALA A 58 11.11 -17.21 19.72
N ASP A 59 11.57 -18.38 19.27
CA ASP A 59 11.25 -19.67 19.90
C ASP A 59 11.72 -19.70 21.36
N GLU A 60 12.91 -19.16 21.66
CA GLU A 60 13.37 -19.03 23.04
C GLU A 60 12.48 -18.08 23.88
N ASN A 61 12.06 -16.94 23.31
CA ASN A 61 11.18 -16.01 24.02
C ASN A 61 9.82 -16.64 24.33
N ILE A 62 9.24 -17.36 23.36
CA ILE A 62 7.98 -18.11 23.51
C ILE A 62 8.14 -19.19 24.60
N ALA A 63 9.24 -19.94 24.57
CA ALA A 63 9.51 -20.98 25.58
C ALA A 63 9.62 -20.41 27.01
N LYS A 64 10.15 -19.19 27.13
CA LYS A 64 10.32 -18.47 28.41
C LYS A 64 9.08 -17.67 28.84
N ASN A 65 7.94 -17.74 28.12
CA ASN A 65 6.74 -16.94 28.30
C ASN A 65 7.00 -15.41 28.23
N LYS A 66 7.91 -14.99 27.35
CA LYS A 66 8.27 -13.61 27.06
C LYS A 66 7.90 -13.19 25.64
N ALA A 67 6.95 -13.88 25.02
CA ALA A 67 6.49 -13.56 23.68
C ALA A 67 5.89 -12.16 23.59
N ARG A 68 6.31 -11.42 22.59
CA ARG A 68 5.75 -10.12 22.19
C ARG A 68 4.52 -10.35 21.30
N PRO A 69 3.70 -9.33 21.00
CA PRO A 69 2.45 -9.53 20.27
C PRO A 69 2.57 -10.17 18.88
N LEU A 70 3.66 -9.92 18.15
CA LEU A 70 3.97 -10.50 16.84
C LEU A 70 5.23 -11.39 16.90
N GLU A 71 5.54 -11.95 18.07
CA GLU A 71 6.75 -12.73 18.27
C GLU A 71 6.84 -13.89 17.28
N GLY A 72 7.90 -13.86 16.47
CA GLY A 72 8.19 -14.94 15.55
C GLY A 72 7.36 -14.95 14.26
N ILE A 73 6.60 -13.89 13.96
CA ILE A 73 5.78 -13.79 12.74
C ILE A 73 6.62 -13.26 11.57
N PRO A 74 6.77 -14.01 10.46
CA PRO A 74 7.56 -13.61 9.29
C PRO A 74 6.80 -12.63 8.40
N ILE A 75 7.39 -11.45 8.15
CA ILE A 75 6.80 -10.36 7.37
C ILE A 75 7.74 -9.84 6.28
N ALA A 76 7.20 -9.06 5.35
CA ALA A 76 7.99 -8.35 4.34
C ALA A 76 7.77 -6.83 4.42
N HIS A 77 8.80 -6.06 4.05
CA HIS A 77 8.71 -4.61 3.98
C HIS A 77 8.86 -4.12 2.53
N LYS A 78 8.00 -3.20 2.09
CA LYS A 78 8.21 -2.49 0.82
C LYS A 78 9.57 -1.79 0.83
N ASP A 79 10.30 -1.82 -0.29
CA ASP A 79 11.68 -1.31 -0.34
C ASP A 79 11.79 0.23 -0.31
N ILE A 80 10.78 0.90 0.19
CA ILE A 80 10.76 2.33 0.49
C ILE A 80 11.05 2.62 1.97
N PHE A 81 10.91 1.63 2.85
CA PHE A 81 11.18 1.77 4.28
C PHE A 81 12.64 1.52 4.57
N CYS A 82 13.31 2.51 5.17
CA CYS A 82 14.69 2.39 5.64
C CYS A 82 14.80 1.34 6.75
N ILE A 83 15.78 0.46 6.63
CA ILE A 83 16.23 -0.46 7.68
C ILE A 83 17.73 -0.23 7.85
N LYS A 84 18.16 0.06 9.06
CA LYS A 84 19.57 0.35 9.39
C LYS A 84 20.47 -0.77 8.88
N ASP A 85 21.59 -0.38 8.27
CA ASP A 85 22.62 -1.26 7.71
C ASP A 85 22.13 -2.20 6.57
N LYS A 86 20.92 -1.94 6.04
CA LYS A 86 20.36 -2.66 4.87
C LYS A 86 20.18 -1.72 3.69
N LYS A 87 20.23 -2.29 2.48
CA LYS A 87 19.89 -1.56 1.25
C LYS A 87 18.45 -1.06 1.30
N THR A 88 18.24 0.16 0.82
CA THR A 88 16.90 0.73 0.58
C THR A 88 16.95 1.44 -0.78
N THR A 89 16.40 0.80 -1.80
CA THR A 89 16.62 1.22 -3.19
C THR A 89 15.42 1.94 -3.80
N CYS A 90 14.24 1.79 -3.22
CA CYS A 90 12.98 2.30 -3.78
C CYS A 90 12.72 1.83 -5.23
N GLY A 91 13.20 0.63 -5.60
CA GLY A 91 13.09 0.13 -6.98
C GLY A 91 13.88 0.94 -8.00
N SER A 92 14.89 1.75 -7.58
CA SER A 92 15.61 2.70 -8.41
C SER A 92 17.09 2.41 -8.52
N LYS A 93 17.66 2.62 -9.71
CA LYS A 93 19.11 2.65 -9.91
C LYS A 93 19.75 3.77 -9.09
N MET A 94 19.06 4.89 -8.91
CA MET A 94 19.56 6.04 -8.13
C MET A 94 19.97 5.64 -6.71
N LEU A 95 19.25 4.71 -6.07
CA LEU A 95 19.53 4.25 -4.71
C LEU A 95 20.03 2.79 -4.64
N SER A 96 20.42 2.18 -5.75
CA SER A 96 20.81 0.75 -5.81
C SER A 96 21.99 0.39 -4.90
N ASN A 97 22.82 1.36 -4.54
CA ASN A 97 23.97 1.23 -3.64
C ASN A 97 23.76 1.88 -2.26
N PHE A 98 22.57 2.41 -1.98
CA PHE A 98 22.31 3.11 -0.71
C PHE A 98 22.06 2.13 0.43
N ILE A 99 22.90 2.18 1.45
CA ILE A 99 22.73 1.47 2.73
C ILE A 99 22.23 2.49 3.74
N SER A 100 21.07 2.22 4.34
CA SER A 100 20.44 3.17 5.25
C SER A 100 21.18 3.24 6.60
N PRO A 101 21.53 4.45 7.10
CA PRO A 101 22.18 4.60 8.41
C PRO A 101 21.19 4.56 9.59
N TYR A 102 19.87 4.47 9.33
CA TYR A 102 18.81 4.43 10.34
C TYR A 102 17.62 3.59 9.86
N SER A 103 16.78 3.22 10.82
CA SER A 103 15.52 2.49 10.53
C SER A 103 14.32 3.42 10.50
N SER A 104 13.33 3.06 9.68
CA SER A 104 12.01 3.70 9.69
C SER A 104 11.25 3.36 10.97
N GLU A 105 10.34 4.24 11.37
CA GLU A 105 9.47 3.99 12.52
C GLU A 105 8.56 2.78 12.29
N VAL A 106 8.07 2.59 11.07
CA VAL A 106 7.29 1.40 10.67
C VAL A 106 8.05 0.11 10.96
N PHE A 107 9.31 0.02 10.49
CA PHE A 107 10.15 -1.14 10.79
C PHE A 107 10.37 -1.28 12.30
N SER A 108 10.76 -0.20 12.99
CA SER A 108 11.11 -0.23 14.41
C SER A 108 9.95 -0.70 15.30
N LYS A 109 8.71 -0.26 15.00
CA LYS A 109 7.51 -0.69 15.73
C LYS A 109 7.19 -2.16 15.52
N LEU A 110 7.26 -2.65 14.29
CA LEU A 110 6.99 -4.06 13.98
C LEU A 110 8.09 -4.98 14.52
N ASP A 111 9.37 -4.59 14.44
CA ASP A 111 10.49 -5.32 15.05
C ASP A 111 10.36 -5.36 16.59
N THR A 112 9.98 -4.24 17.22
CA THR A 112 9.69 -4.17 18.65
C THR A 112 8.52 -5.07 19.05
N ALA A 113 7.52 -5.20 18.20
CA ALA A 113 6.39 -6.12 18.40
C ALA A 113 6.79 -7.60 18.22
N GLY A 114 7.96 -7.90 17.66
CA GLY A 114 8.50 -9.26 17.53
C GLY A 114 8.42 -9.85 16.13
N ALA A 115 8.01 -9.07 15.14
CA ALA A 115 7.95 -9.55 13.77
C ALA A 115 9.35 -9.80 13.18
N ILE A 116 9.46 -10.81 12.32
CA ILE A 116 10.69 -11.19 11.62
C ILE A 116 10.65 -10.68 10.19
N THR A 117 11.61 -9.87 9.80
CA THR A 117 11.70 -9.33 8.44
C THR A 117 12.37 -10.33 7.50
N LEU A 118 11.59 -10.94 6.59
CA LEU A 118 12.11 -11.86 5.56
C LEU A 118 12.91 -11.14 4.47
N GLY A 119 12.56 -9.88 4.18
CA GLY A 119 13.21 -9.12 3.13
C GLY A 119 12.46 -7.85 2.74
N LYS A 120 12.92 -7.25 1.62
CA LYS A 120 12.41 -6.00 1.05
C LYS A 120 11.70 -6.30 -0.28
N THR A 121 10.42 -5.96 -0.38
CA THR A 121 9.62 -6.22 -1.57
C THR A 121 9.85 -5.21 -2.68
N ASN A 122 9.78 -5.70 -3.92
CA ASN A 122 9.89 -4.89 -5.13
C ASN A 122 8.70 -3.92 -5.27
N MET A 123 8.91 -2.84 -6.02
CA MET A 123 7.96 -1.75 -6.13
C MET A 123 8.21 -0.92 -7.39
N ASP A 124 7.23 -0.16 -7.84
CA ASP A 124 7.48 0.90 -8.81
C ASP A 124 8.51 1.90 -8.29
N GLU A 125 9.35 2.41 -9.17
CA GLU A 125 10.45 3.31 -8.84
C GLU A 125 9.97 4.54 -8.05
N PHE A 126 10.49 4.76 -6.84
CA PHE A 126 10.09 5.81 -5.89
C PHE A 126 8.58 5.90 -5.64
N ALA A 127 7.89 4.75 -5.68
CA ALA A 127 6.42 4.64 -5.56
C ALA A 127 5.64 5.37 -6.67
N MET A 128 6.26 5.58 -7.84
CA MET A 128 5.69 6.26 -9.01
C MET A 128 5.33 5.26 -10.10
N GLY A 129 4.09 4.80 -10.05
CA GLY A 129 3.53 3.84 -11.00
C GLY A 129 2.30 3.14 -10.41
N SER A 130 1.57 2.44 -11.28
CA SER A 130 0.35 1.71 -10.93
C SER A 130 0.35 0.28 -11.53
N SER A 131 1.55 -0.22 -11.93
CA SER A 131 1.68 -1.53 -12.58
C SER A 131 2.86 -2.38 -12.11
N ASN A 132 3.79 -1.79 -11.36
CA ASN A 132 5.09 -2.35 -10.96
C ASN A 132 6.02 -2.70 -12.14
N GLU A 133 5.90 -1.94 -13.24
CA GLU A 133 6.75 -2.09 -14.43
C GLU A 133 7.91 -1.08 -14.45
N THR A 134 7.93 -0.10 -13.54
CA THR A 134 8.95 0.96 -13.53
C THR A 134 10.17 0.63 -12.66
N SER A 135 10.18 -0.53 -12.01
CA SER A 135 11.31 -0.95 -11.17
C SER A 135 12.59 -1.19 -11.96
N PHE A 136 13.70 -0.67 -11.47
CA PHE A 136 15.04 -0.98 -11.98
C PHE A 136 15.38 -2.47 -11.86
N TYR A 137 14.74 -3.19 -10.93
CA TYR A 137 14.96 -4.63 -10.69
C TYR A 137 14.02 -5.52 -11.51
N GLY A 138 13.32 -4.96 -12.48
CA GLY A 138 12.38 -5.67 -13.35
C GLY A 138 10.97 -5.75 -12.79
N ASN A 139 10.07 -6.25 -13.64
CA ASN A 139 8.65 -6.34 -13.34
C ASN A 139 8.35 -7.37 -12.25
N VAL A 140 7.36 -7.08 -11.42
CA VAL A 140 6.73 -8.09 -10.57
C VAL A 140 5.61 -8.75 -11.35
N LEU A 141 5.48 -10.06 -11.25
CA LEU A 141 4.43 -10.83 -11.91
C LEU A 141 3.25 -11.07 -10.97
N ASN A 142 2.03 -11.05 -11.51
CA ASN A 142 0.85 -11.35 -10.73
C ASN A 142 0.78 -12.87 -10.46
N PRO A 143 0.73 -13.35 -9.19
CA PRO A 143 0.76 -14.78 -8.89
C PRO A 143 -0.43 -15.58 -9.41
N ILE A 144 -1.54 -14.91 -9.78
CA ILE A 144 -2.73 -15.56 -10.35
C ILE A 144 -2.54 -15.81 -11.84
N ASN A 145 -1.91 -14.84 -12.54
CA ASN A 145 -1.54 -14.95 -13.95
C ASN A 145 -0.28 -14.14 -14.21
N GLU A 146 0.84 -14.82 -14.42
CA GLU A 146 2.18 -14.21 -14.57
C GLU A 146 2.34 -13.29 -15.79
N LYS A 147 1.37 -13.26 -16.72
CA LYS A 147 1.37 -12.32 -17.83
C LYS A 147 0.81 -10.95 -17.45
N LEU A 148 0.11 -10.87 -16.32
CA LEU A 148 -0.62 -9.70 -15.89
C LEU A 148 0.14 -8.92 -14.82
N SER A 149 -0.15 -7.63 -14.72
CA SER A 149 0.35 -6.74 -13.69
C SER A 149 -0.19 -7.11 -12.31
N PRO A 150 0.61 -7.10 -11.23
CA PRO A 150 0.12 -7.20 -9.86
C PRO A 150 -0.47 -5.88 -9.36
N GLY A 151 -0.45 -4.83 -10.20
CA GLY A 151 -0.69 -3.45 -9.78
C GLY A 151 0.52 -2.82 -9.11
N GLY A 152 0.40 -1.54 -8.78
CA GLY A 152 1.49 -0.75 -8.19
C GLY A 152 0.98 0.44 -7.35
N SER A 153 1.91 1.06 -6.69
CA SER A 153 3.36 0.84 -6.66
C SER A 153 3.80 -0.25 -5.67
N SER A 154 2.90 -0.84 -4.84
CA SER A 154 3.25 -1.90 -3.89
C SER A 154 2.98 -3.30 -4.47
N GLY A 155 3.27 -3.51 -5.77
CA GLY A 155 2.99 -4.76 -6.46
C GLY A 155 3.74 -5.96 -5.85
N GLY A 156 5.02 -5.78 -5.50
CA GLY A 156 5.79 -6.84 -4.82
C GLY A 156 5.21 -7.23 -3.46
N SER A 157 4.68 -6.26 -2.69
CA SER A 157 4.02 -6.56 -1.42
C SER A 157 2.70 -7.32 -1.61
N ALA A 158 1.87 -6.93 -2.59
CA ALA A 158 0.61 -7.60 -2.88
C ALA A 158 0.82 -9.01 -3.44
N ALA A 159 1.73 -9.14 -4.39
CA ALA A 159 2.09 -10.43 -4.97
C ALA A 159 2.72 -11.38 -3.93
N ALA A 160 3.57 -10.86 -3.01
CA ALA A 160 4.16 -11.66 -1.95
C ALA A 160 3.09 -12.23 -0.99
N VAL A 161 2.10 -11.43 -0.58
CA VAL A 161 1.00 -11.90 0.26
C VAL A 161 0.14 -12.92 -0.50
N ARG A 162 -0.24 -12.64 -1.74
CA ARG A 162 -1.04 -13.55 -2.57
C ARG A 162 -0.35 -14.89 -2.81
N ALA A 163 0.95 -14.86 -3.03
CA ALA A 163 1.76 -16.06 -3.27
C ALA A 163 2.14 -16.82 -1.99
N ASN A 164 1.68 -16.39 -0.82
CA ASN A 164 2.07 -16.93 0.50
C ASN A 164 3.58 -16.88 0.75
N LEU A 165 4.22 -15.74 0.46
CA LEU A 165 5.66 -15.51 0.68
C LEU A 165 5.95 -14.74 2.00
N CYS A 166 4.92 -14.29 2.69
CA CYS A 166 4.96 -13.67 4.01
C CYS A 166 3.56 -13.68 4.66
N SER A 167 3.49 -13.49 5.97
CA SER A 167 2.21 -13.42 6.70
C SER A 167 1.43 -12.16 6.33
N PHE A 168 2.11 -11.03 6.25
CA PHE A 168 1.63 -9.76 5.73
C PHE A 168 2.82 -8.92 5.24
N ALA A 169 2.54 -7.88 4.48
CA ALA A 169 3.56 -6.95 4.01
C ALA A 169 3.21 -5.50 4.32
N THR A 170 4.23 -4.69 4.64
CA THR A 170 4.07 -3.23 4.67
C THR A 170 4.04 -2.70 3.24
N ALA A 171 3.33 -1.61 3.04
CA ALA A 171 3.13 -0.98 1.75
C ALA A 171 2.96 0.54 1.92
N THR A 172 2.91 1.30 0.82
CA THR A 172 2.62 2.73 0.84
C THR A 172 1.57 3.09 -0.18
N ASP A 173 0.79 4.12 0.12
CA ASP A 173 -0.31 4.58 -0.71
C ASP A 173 -0.30 6.10 -0.78
N THR A 174 -0.05 6.64 -1.96
CA THR A 174 -0.03 8.07 -2.27
C THR A 174 -1.22 8.47 -3.12
N GLY A 175 -1.68 7.56 -3.99
CA GLY A 175 -2.84 7.74 -4.87
C GLY A 175 -3.68 6.47 -5.04
N GLY A 176 -3.26 5.34 -4.44
CA GLY A 176 -3.90 4.04 -4.61
C GLY A 176 -2.95 2.85 -4.43
N SER A 177 -1.67 3.13 -4.18
CA SER A 177 -0.58 2.14 -4.27
C SER A 177 -0.58 1.01 -3.21
N ILE A 178 -1.58 0.94 -2.34
CA ILE A 178 -1.92 -0.22 -1.50
C ILE A 178 -3.17 -0.89 -2.05
N ARG A 179 -4.22 -0.10 -2.29
CA ARG A 179 -5.57 -0.58 -2.59
C ARG A 179 -5.67 -1.17 -3.98
N GLN A 180 -5.06 -0.52 -4.98
CA GLN A 180 -5.09 -1.00 -6.37
C GLN A 180 -4.33 -2.33 -6.50
N PRO A 181 -3.06 -2.52 -6.05
CA PRO A 181 -2.41 -3.82 -6.13
C PRO A 181 -3.10 -4.88 -5.24
N ALA A 182 -3.71 -4.50 -4.11
CA ALA A 182 -4.53 -5.42 -3.33
C ALA A 182 -5.74 -5.93 -4.12
N SER A 183 -6.41 -5.07 -4.88
CA SER A 183 -7.49 -5.45 -5.79
C SER A 183 -7.03 -6.44 -6.87
N PHE A 184 -5.93 -6.14 -7.56
CA PHE A 184 -5.41 -6.95 -8.67
C PHE A 184 -4.86 -8.31 -8.24
N CYS A 185 -4.33 -8.41 -7.03
CA CYS A 185 -3.85 -9.66 -6.46
C CYS A 185 -4.89 -10.42 -5.63
N GLY A 186 -6.09 -9.86 -5.43
CA GLY A 186 -7.15 -10.51 -4.64
C GLY A 186 -6.79 -10.66 -3.16
N VAL A 187 -6.19 -9.64 -2.57
CA VAL A 187 -5.81 -9.54 -1.15
C VAL A 187 -6.44 -8.33 -0.48
N THR A 188 -6.32 -8.21 0.84
CA THR A 188 -6.81 -7.04 1.59
C THR A 188 -5.70 -6.01 1.75
N GLY A 189 -5.96 -4.76 1.36
CA GLY A 189 -5.01 -3.66 1.54
C GLY A 189 -5.63 -2.46 2.21
N ILE A 190 -5.04 -1.96 3.30
CA ILE A 190 -5.51 -0.79 4.03
C ILE A 190 -4.49 0.35 4.06
N LYS A 191 -4.95 1.52 3.65
CA LYS A 191 -4.31 2.82 3.87
C LYS A 191 -5.01 3.50 5.06
N PRO A 192 -4.33 3.73 6.18
CA PRO A 192 -4.94 4.44 7.31
C PRO A 192 -5.12 5.94 7.03
N THR A 193 -5.71 6.65 7.97
CA THR A 193 -5.75 8.11 8.01
C THR A 193 -4.34 8.70 7.88
N TYR A 194 -4.20 9.77 7.10
CA TYR A 194 -2.93 10.48 6.96
C TYR A 194 -2.39 10.93 8.32
N GLY A 195 -1.14 10.55 8.61
CA GLY A 195 -0.48 10.81 9.90
C GLY A 195 -0.75 9.78 11.01
N ARG A 196 -1.63 8.78 10.80
CA ARG A 196 -1.86 7.70 11.78
C ARG A 196 -0.63 6.81 11.96
N VAL A 197 0.14 6.63 10.92
CA VAL A 197 1.42 5.91 10.89
C VAL A 197 2.52 6.88 10.51
N SER A 198 3.61 6.88 11.26
CA SER A 198 4.76 7.75 11.01
C SER A 198 5.37 7.53 9.63
N ARG A 199 5.77 8.63 9.00
CA ARG A 199 6.52 8.68 7.74
C ARG A 199 8.03 8.77 7.95
N TRP A 200 8.51 8.78 9.21
CA TRP A 200 9.93 8.78 9.50
C TRP A 200 10.62 7.54 8.91
N GLY A 201 11.65 7.77 8.10
CA GLY A 201 12.40 6.71 7.43
C GLY A 201 11.66 6.02 6.28
N MET A 202 10.49 6.53 5.88
CA MET A 202 9.86 6.23 4.59
C MET A 202 10.35 7.25 3.57
N ILE A 203 10.96 6.81 2.48
CA ILE A 203 11.45 7.71 1.43
C ILE A 203 10.25 8.36 0.74
N ALA A 204 10.27 9.70 0.67
CA ALA A 204 9.12 10.47 0.24
C ALA A 204 8.97 10.51 -1.29
N PHE A 205 7.74 10.27 -1.78
CA PHE A 205 7.28 10.65 -3.10
C PHE A 205 6.56 12.02 -3.02
N ALA A 206 5.38 12.07 -2.40
CA ALA A 206 4.58 13.30 -2.23
C ALA A 206 4.21 13.46 -0.75
N SER A 207 4.92 14.35 -0.04
CA SER A 207 4.92 14.43 1.42
C SER A 207 3.55 14.69 2.04
N SER A 208 2.64 15.38 1.34
CA SER A 208 1.29 15.66 1.83
C SER A 208 0.26 14.57 1.54
N LEU A 209 0.67 13.47 0.86
CA LEU A 209 -0.20 12.40 0.41
C LEU A 209 0.30 11.01 0.84
N ASP A 210 1.62 10.82 0.91
CA ASP A 210 2.23 9.52 1.24
C ASP A 210 1.76 8.99 2.59
N GLN A 211 1.30 7.75 2.62
CA GLN A 211 0.91 7.06 3.83
C GLN A 211 1.37 5.60 3.82
N ALA A 212 1.98 5.15 4.91
CA ALA A 212 2.28 3.74 5.12
C ALA A 212 1.01 2.97 5.52
N GLY A 213 0.89 1.73 5.08
CA GLY A 213 -0.21 0.84 5.43
C GLY A 213 0.17 -0.63 5.25
N ILE A 214 -0.83 -1.50 5.22
CA ILE A 214 -0.69 -2.95 5.27
C ILE A 214 -1.38 -3.61 4.09
N ILE A 215 -0.76 -4.68 3.58
CA ILE A 215 -1.39 -5.69 2.74
C ILE A 215 -1.35 -7.02 3.50
N ALA A 216 -2.51 -7.67 3.63
CA ALA A 216 -2.71 -8.91 4.36
C ALA A 216 -3.74 -9.81 3.66
N LYS A 217 -3.89 -11.06 4.12
CA LYS A 217 -4.86 -12.01 3.54
C LYS A 217 -6.32 -11.57 3.72
N ASN A 218 -6.64 -11.01 4.89
CA ASN A 218 -7.99 -10.61 5.26
C ASN A 218 -8.00 -9.34 6.16
N ALA A 219 -9.18 -8.82 6.44
CA ALA A 219 -9.37 -7.60 7.23
C ALA A 219 -8.94 -7.75 8.69
N LYS A 220 -9.09 -8.94 9.29
CA LYS A 220 -8.69 -9.21 10.67
C LYS A 220 -7.17 -9.20 10.80
N ASP A 221 -6.46 -9.83 9.87
CA ASP A 221 -5.00 -9.82 9.80
C ASP A 221 -4.47 -8.38 9.57
N ALA A 222 -5.13 -7.63 8.68
CA ALA A 222 -4.80 -6.22 8.45
C ALA A 222 -5.00 -5.35 9.70
N ALA A 223 -6.05 -5.58 10.49
CA ALA A 223 -6.31 -4.88 11.74
C ALA A 223 -5.21 -5.13 12.78
N ILE A 224 -4.78 -6.39 12.93
CA ILE A 224 -3.68 -6.77 13.83
C ILE A 224 -2.39 -6.05 13.43
N ALA A 225 -2.00 -6.18 12.17
CA ALA A 225 -0.76 -5.60 11.66
C ALA A 225 -0.74 -4.06 11.76
N LEU A 226 -1.85 -3.40 11.38
CA LEU A 226 -1.97 -1.95 11.44
C LEU A 226 -1.90 -1.41 12.88
N LYS A 227 -2.50 -2.10 13.85
CA LYS A 227 -2.43 -1.73 15.27
C LYS A 227 -0.99 -1.55 15.74
N TYR A 228 -0.10 -2.49 15.41
CA TYR A 228 1.27 -2.48 15.91
C TYR A 228 2.22 -1.54 15.15
N MET A 229 1.84 -1.04 13.98
CA MET A 229 2.65 -0.01 13.31
C MET A 229 2.12 1.42 13.47
N SER A 230 0.91 1.59 14.05
CA SER A 230 0.28 2.88 14.27
C SER A 230 0.79 3.60 15.52
N GLY A 231 0.50 4.91 15.61
CA GLY A 231 0.72 5.74 16.79
C GLY A 231 1.75 6.85 16.59
N PHE A 232 1.77 7.78 17.53
CA PHE A 232 2.54 9.01 17.49
C PHE A 232 4.05 8.78 17.41
N ASP A 233 4.72 9.61 16.62
CA ASP A 233 6.17 9.69 16.51
C ASP A 233 6.65 11.15 16.47
N GLN A 234 7.47 11.56 17.43
CA GLN A 234 8.02 12.92 17.51
C GLN A 234 8.95 13.28 16.34
N LYS A 235 9.47 12.31 15.60
CA LYS A 235 10.36 12.52 14.46
C LYS A 235 9.60 12.89 13.18
N ASP A 236 8.29 12.71 13.14
CA ASP A 236 7.42 13.07 12.03
C ASP A 236 6.43 14.15 12.45
N SER A 237 6.62 15.36 11.95
CA SER A 237 5.74 16.51 12.25
C SER A 237 4.30 16.34 11.78
N THR A 238 4.03 15.37 10.92
CA THR A 238 2.67 15.04 10.44
C THR A 238 2.02 13.92 11.23
N SER A 239 2.76 13.28 12.14
CA SER A 239 2.24 12.20 12.98
C SER A 239 1.19 12.71 13.95
N LEU A 240 0.03 12.04 14.00
CA LEU A 240 -1.09 12.39 14.86
C LEU A 240 -0.86 11.92 16.29
N ASN A 241 -0.98 12.84 17.26
CA ASN A 241 -0.95 12.51 18.68
C ASN A 241 -2.35 12.12 19.18
N GLU A 242 -2.90 11.07 18.56
CA GLU A 242 -4.21 10.53 18.87
C GLU A 242 -4.09 9.07 19.31
N GLU A 243 -4.90 8.65 20.25
CA GLU A 243 -4.91 7.29 20.76
C GLU A 243 -5.17 6.28 19.60
N VAL A 244 -4.40 5.20 19.60
CA VAL A 244 -4.64 4.08 18.68
C VAL A 244 -5.68 3.17 19.33
N LYS A 245 -6.92 3.20 18.80
CA LYS A 245 -7.98 2.29 19.22
C LYS A 245 -7.53 0.83 19.02
N ASP A 246 -8.10 -0.08 19.79
CA ASP A 246 -7.82 -1.50 19.64
C ASP A 246 -8.51 -2.09 18.40
N LEU A 247 -7.88 -1.90 17.21
CA LEU A 247 -8.43 -2.34 15.94
C LEU A 247 -8.73 -3.84 15.91
N GLN A 248 -7.96 -4.64 16.65
CA GLN A 248 -8.18 -6.09 16.76
C GLN A 248 -9.50 -6.42 17.48
N LYS A 249 -9.92 -5.59 18.43
CA LYS A 249 -11.24 -5.72 19.08
C LYS A 249 -12.34 -5.11 18.22
N GLU A 250 -12.11 -3.92 17.64
CA GLU A 250 -13.11 -3.22 16.83
C GLU A 250 -13.56 -4.03 15.62
N VAL A 251 -12.67 -4.80 15.00
CA VAL A 251 -12.95 -5.61 13.80
C VAL A 251 -14.03 -6.68 14.03
N ASP A 252 -14.22 -7.14 15.27
CA ASP A 252 -15.18 -8.20 15.62
C ASP A 252 -16.40 -7.66 16.41
N THR A 253 -16.51 -6.32 16.64
CA THR A 253 -17.65 -5.75 17.35
C THR A 253 -18.92 -5.73 16.50
N ASP A 254 -20.09 -5.76 17.15
CA ASP A 254 -21.34 -5.52 16.44
C ASP A 254 -21.55 -4.03 16.25
N GLN A 255 -21.61 -3.59 14.99
CA GLN A 255 -21.76 -2.19 14.60
C GLN A 255 -22.81 -2.05 13.51
N GLU A 256 -23.66 -1.01 13.64
CA GLU A 256 -24.52 -0.61 12.54
C GLU A 256 -23.72 0.14 11.49
N HIS A 257 -23.98 -0.17 10.21
CA HIS A 257 -23.35 0.48 9.08
C HIS A 257 -24.38 1.20 8.19
N ILE A 258 -24.09 2.47 7.92
CA ILE A 258 -24.78 3.26 6.89
C ILE A 258 -23.75 3.50 5.79
N ILE A 259 -23.95 2.91 4.62
CA ILE A 259 -22.97 2.91 3.51
C ILE A 259 -23.42 3.91 2.47
N GLY A 260 -22.61 4.95 2.25
CA GLY A 260 -22.80 5.93 1.20
C GLY A 260 -22.31 5.40 -0.16
N ILE A 261 -23.14 5.57 -1.19
CA ILE A 261 -22.79 5.23 -2.58
C ILE A 261 -22.84 6.49 -3.44
N PRO A 262 -21.71 6.93 -4.05
CA PRO A 262 -21.72 8.06 -4.97
C PRO A 262 -22.32 7.61 -6.32
N LYS A 263 -23.63 7.81 -6.48
CA LYS A 263 -24.45 7.26 -7.58
C LYS A 263 -23.89 7.58 -8.96
N GLU A 264 -23.61 8.84 -9.24
CA GLU A 264 -23.13 9.26 -10.57
C GLU A 264 -21.81 8.57 -10.95
N LEU A 265 -20.93 8.37 -9.98
CA LEU A 265 -19.65 7.69 -10.20
C LEU A 265 -19.86 6.21 -10.51
N ILE A 266 -20.82 5.55 -9.86
CA ILE A 266 -21.13 4.13 -10.07
C ILE A 266 -21.83 3.91 -11.42
N GLU A 267 -22.72 4.82 -11.83
CA GLU A 267 -23.39 4.76 -13.15
C GLU A 267 -22.38 4.91 -14.31
N ASN A 268 -21.30 5.63 -14.10
CA ASN A 268 -20.26 5.87 -15.10
C ASN A 268 -19.18 4.77 -15.18
N ILE A 269 -19.26 3.67 -14.40
CA ILE A 269 -18.38 2.52 -14.53
C ILE A 269 -18.56 1.88 -15.90
N LYS A 270 -17.52 1.93 -16.74
CA LYS A 270 -17.55 1.41 -18.12
C LYS A 270 -17.58 -0.13 -18.18
N ASN A 271 -16.85 -0.79 -17.29
CA ASN A 271 -16.75 -2.24 -17.26
C ASN A 271 -17.98 -2.84 -16.54
N ASP A 272 -18.81 -3.58 -17.28
CA ASP A 272 -20.05 -4.18 -16.78
C ASP A 272 -19.82 -5.24 -15.70
N GLN A 273 -18.70 -5.99 -15.77
CA GLN A 273 -18.38 -7.01 -14.77
C GLN A 273 -17.99 -6.35 -13.45
N VAL A 274 -17.17 -5.27 -13.47
CA VAL A 274 -16.83 -4.48 -12.28
C VAL A 274 -18.09 -3.86 -11.67
N ARG A 275 -18.94 -3.24 -12.50
CA ARG A 275 -20.22 -2.67 -12.05
C ARG A 275 -21.14 -3.72 -11.44
N GLY A 276 -21.24 -4.90 -12.07
CA GLY A 276 -22.05 -6.02 -11.59
C GLY A 276 -21.56 -6.56 -10.25
N SER A 277 -20.25 -6.78 -10.10
CA SER A 277 -19.65 -7.24 -8.87
C SER A 277 -19.82 -6.23 -7.73
N PHE A 278 -19.63 -4.93 -8.00
CA PHE A 278 -19.89 -3.87 -7.01
C PHE A 278 -21.34 -3.91 -6.51
N LYS A 279 -22.32 -3.98 -7.44
CA LYS A 279 -23.75 -4.07 -7.07
C LYS A 279 -24.05 -5.32 -6.25
N ASN A 280 -23.44 -6.45 -6.60
CA ASN A 280 -23.57 -7.69 -5.84
C ASN A 280 -23.00 -7.56 -4.42
N ALA A 281 -21.80 -6.98 -4.28
CA ALA A 281 -21.19 -6.75 -2.96
C ALA A 281 -22.05 -5.85 -2.06
N ILE A 282 -22.62 -4.77 -2.60
CA ILE A 282 -23.55 -3.91 -1.86
C ILE A 282 -24.82 -4.67 -1.47
N SER A 283 -25.39 -5.49 -2.37
CA SER A 283 -26.58 -6.30 -2.05
C SER A 283 -26.31 -7.33 -0.94
N ILE A 284 -25.12 -7.91 -0.87
CA ILE A 284 -24.73 -8.82 0.21
C ILE A 284 -24.71 -8.08 1.55
N LEU A 285 -24.09 -6.89 1.61
CA LEU A 285 -24.03 -6.07 2.82
C LEU A 285 -25.41 -5.55 3.27
N GLU A 286 -26.26 -5.15 2.31
CA GLU A 286 -27.64 -4.73 2.59
C GLU A 286 -28.47 -5.85 3.20
N LYS A 287 -28.37 -7.08 2.66
CA LYS A 287 -29.04 -8.26 3.21
C LYS A 287 -28.55 -8.63 4.60
N ASP A 288 -27.31 -8.31 4.95
CA ASP A 288 -26.76 -8.48 6.30
C ASP A 288 -27.12 -7.32 7.26
N GLY A 289 -27.95 -6.38 6.81
CA GLY A 289 -28.51 -5.31 7.64
C GLY A 289 -27.83 -3.95 7.52
N ALA A 290 -26.86 -3.76 6.61
CA ALA A 290 -26.32 -2.44 6.33
C ALA A 290 -27.39 -1.56 5.64
N LYS A 291 -27.47 -0.28 6.02
CA LYS A 291 -28.33 0.70 5.34
C LYS A 291 -27.55 1.33 4.19
N ILE A 292 -28.18 1.46 3.03
CA ILE A 292 -27.57 2.04 1.84
C ILE A 292 -28.16 3.42 1.60
N GLU A 293 -27.31 4.42 1.44
CA GLU A 293 -27.67 5.82 1.20
C GLU A 293 -26.99 6.33 -0.07
N GLU A 294 -27.74 7.00 -0.95
CA GLU A 294 -27.14 7.72 -2.07
C GLU A 294 -26.48 9.00 -1.57
N ILE A 295 -25.23 9.23 -1.96
CA ILE A 295 -24.48 10.45 -1.63
C ILE A 295 -24.00 11.15 -2.89
N ASN A 296 -23.74 12.45 -2.77
CA ASN A 296 -23.15 13.26 -3.83
C ASN A 296 -21.75 13.74 -3.41
N LEU A 297 -20.78 13.62 -4.32
CA LEU A 297 -19.41 14.12 -4.20
C LEU A 297 -19.09 15.00 -5.42
N PRO A 298 -19.61 16.22 -5.49
CA PRO A 298 -19.65 17.01 -6.73
C PRO A 298 -18.27 17.40 -7.29
N HIS A 299 -17.21 17.35 -6.48
CA HIS A 299 -15.86 17.72 -6.94
C HIS A 299 -14.96 16.50 -7.18
N ILE A 300 -15.49 15.26 -7.06
CA ILE A 300 -14.68 14.03 -7.17
C ILE A 300 -14.03 13.86 -8.55
N GLU A 301 -14.66 14.36 -9.61
CA GLU A 301 -14.14 14.33 -10.99
C GLU A 301 -12.82 15.10 -11.16
N TYR A 302 -12.57 16.10 -10.30
CA TYR A 302 -11.33 16.89 -10.32
C TYR A 302 -10.19 16.22 -9.53
N SER A 303 -10.40 15.06 -8.95
CA SER A 303 -9.39 14.38 -8.11
C SER A 303 -8.16 14.00 -8.91
N LEU A 304 -8.35 13.38 -10.08
CA LEU A 304 -7.25 12.95 -10.93
C LEU A 304 -6.37 14.13 -11.40
N PRO A 305 -6.89 15.19 -12.03
CA PRO A 305 -6.07 16.34 -12.41
C PRO A 305 -5.45 17.06 -11.22
N ALA A 306 -6.13 17.19 -10.07
CA ALA A 306 -5.56 17.82 -8.88
C ALA A 306 -4.37 17.02 -8.33
N TYR A 307 -4.48 15.70 -8.30
CA TYR A 307 -3.41 14.82 -7.85
C TYR A 307 -2.19 14.91 -8.76
N TYR A 308 -2.36 14.88 -10.09
CA TYR A 308 -1.25 14.95 -11.04
C TYR A 308 -0.62 16.34 -11.19
N VAL A 309 -1.12 17.33 -10.47
CA VAL A 309 -0.44 18.59 -10.20
C VAL A 309 0.30 18.55 -8.85
N ILE A 310 -0.39 18.15 -7.77
CA ILE A 310 0.17 18.20 -6.41
C ILE A 310 1.31 17.19 -6.25
N ALA A 311 1.08 15.91 -6.58
CA ALA A 311 2.07 14.87 -6.35
C ALA A 311 3.37 15.07 -7.16
N PRO A 312 3.37 15.39 -8.46
CA PRO A 312 4.58 15.74 -9.19
C PRO A 312 5.27 17.01 -8.66
N ALA A 313 4.53 18.03 -8.23
CA ALA A 313 5.11 19.24 -7.64
C ALA A 313 5.92 18.90 -6.38
N GLU A 314 5.35 18.14 -5.46
CA GLU A 314 6.05 17.69 -4.25
C GLU A 314 7.19 16.71 -4.57
N CYS A 315 7.02 15.82 -5.54
CA CYS A 315 8.04 14.93 -6.05
C CYS A 315 9.27 15.68 -6.52
N SER A 316 9.10 16.71 -7.35
CA SER A 316 10.22 17.49 -7.88
C SER A 316 11.09 18.10 -6.77
N ALA A 317 10.49 18.54 -5.67
CA ALA A 317 11.17 19.03 -4.49
C ALA A 317 11.82 17.89 -3.66
N ASN A 318 11.07 16.81 -3.41
CA ASN A 318 11.55 15.68 -2.62
C ASN A 318 12.74 14.96 -3.27
N LEU A 319 12.74 14.78 -4.59
CA LEU A 319 13.80 14.09 -5.32
C LEU A 319 14.97 15.00 -5.71
N ALA A 320 14.92 16.29 -5.42
CA ALA A 320 16.03 17.21 -5.65
C ALA A 320 17.31 16.84 -4.86
N ARG A 321 17.15 16.11 -3.74
CA ARG A 321 18.26 15.65 -2.89
C ARG A 321 19.11 14.53 -3.49
N TYR A 322 18.61 13.83 -4.51
CA TYR A 322 19.30 12.72 -5.17
C TYR A 322 20.11 13.25 -6.34
N ASP A 323 21.36 13.59 -6.08
CA ASP A 323 22.26 14.30 -7.00
C ASP A 323 23.56 13.53 -7.33
N GLY A 324 23.73 12.34 -6.73
CA GLY A 324 24.93 11.52 -6.91
C GLY A 324 26.17 12.03 -6.17
N ILE A 325 26.03 13.04 -5.29
CA ILE A 325 27.18 13.60 -4.54
C ILE A 325 27.38 12.93 -3.19
N ARG A 326 26.32 12.88 -2.36
CA ARG A 326 26.42 12.41 -0.98
C ARG A 326 26.18 10.92 -0.85
N PHE A 327 25.29 10.37 -1.65
CA PHE A 327 24.89 8.97 -1.68
C PHE A 327 24.15 8.67 -3.00
N GLY A 328 23.94 7.39 -3.27
CA GLY A 328 23.26 6.92 -4.46
C GLY A 328 24.17 6.78 -5.67
N HIS A 329 23.55 6.57 -6.83
CA HIS A 329 24.26 6.43 -8.10
C HIS A 329 24.97 7.73 -8.48
N ARG A 330 26.27 7.59 -8.83
CA ARG A 330 27.11 8.68 -9.34
C ARG A 330 27.63 8.28 -10.71
N SER A 331 27.45 9.15 -11.72
CA SER A 331 28.01 8.93 -13.05
C SER A 331 29.54 8.94 -13.03
N GLU A 332 30.12 8.07 -13.84
CA GLU A 332 31.57 8.06 -14.09
C GLU A 332 31.95 9.04 -15.22
N SER A 333 30.98 9.43 -16.06
CA SER A 333 31.16 10.36 -17.20
C SER A 333 31.00 11.81 -16.75
N VAL A 334 32.02 12.36 -16.07
CA VAL A 334 31.96 13.68 -15.45
C VAL A 334 33.19 14.49 -15.84
N SER A 335 32.98 15.65 -16.52
CA SER A 335 34.00 16.63 -16.81
C SER A 335 33.80 17.96 -16.07
N SER A 336 32.60 18.20 -15.56
CA SER A 336 32.24 19.39 -14.81
C SER A 336 31.27 19.04 -13.67
N LEU A 337 31.04 19.99 -12.74
CA LEU A 337 30.00 19.84 -11.70
C LEU A 337 28.61 19.72 -12.31
N GLU A 338 28.34 20.42 -13.39
CA GLU A 338 27.08 20.35 -14.11
C GLU A 338 26.87 18.96 -14.70
N ASP A 339 27.90 18.40 -15.35
CA ASP A 339 27.85 17.03 -15.90
C ASP A 339 27.57 16.01 -14.79
N LEU A 340 28.16 16.20 -13.60
CA LEU A 340 27.91 15.29 -12.47
C LEU A 340 26.42 15.24 -12.11
N TYR A 341 25.76 16.39 -11.97
CA TYR A 341 24.33 16.45 -11.67
C TYR A 341 23.49 15.88 -12.81
N VAL A 342 23.73 16.35 -14.03
CA VAL A 342 22.93 15.95 -15.21
C VAL A 342 23.04 14.48 -15.46
N ASN A 343 24.28 13.94 -15.54
CA ASN A 343 24.51 12.55 -15.91
C ASN A 343 24.06 11.59 -14.79
N SER A 344 24.38 11.89 -13.52
CA SER A 344 23.94 11.04 -12.40
C SER A 344 22.43 10.90 -12.32
N ARG A 345 21.70 12.00 -12.48
CA ARG A 345 20.22 12.00 -12.46
C ARG A 345 19.64 11.37 -13.73
N THR A 346 20.24 11.60 -14.89
CA THR A 346 19.81 11.01 -16.17
C THR A 346 19.94 9.50 -16.18
N GLU A 347 21.03 8.99 -15.64
CA GLU A 347 21.32 7.56 -15.55
C GLU A 347 20.60 6.87 -14.39
N GLY A 348 20.42 7.58 -13.27
CA GLY A 348 19.92 7.05 -12.02
C GLY A 348 18.39 6.94 -11.96
N PHE A 349 17.66 7.87 -12.60
CA PHE A 349 16.20 7.87 -12.61
C PHE A 349 15.62 7.25 -13.87
N GLY A 350 14.58 6.44 -13.72
CA GLY A 350 13.77 5.91 -14.80
C GLY A 350 12.90 6.98 -15.48
N ARG A 351 12.25 6.59 -16.56
CA ARG A 351 11.47 7.49 -17.42
C ARG A 351 10.30 8.16 -16.67
N GLU A 352 9.51 7.37 -15.92
CA GLU A 352 8.33 7.88 -15.24
C GLU A 352 8.70 8.89 -14.14
N VAL A 353 9.74 8.61 -13.36
CA VAL A 353 10.25 9.54 -12.33
C VAL A 353 10.69 10.86 -12.97
N LYS A 354 11.43 10.80 -14.08
CA LYS A 354 11.85 12.02 -14.82
C LYS A 354 10.65 12.81 -15.32
N ASN A 355 9.64 12.15 -15.87
CA ASN A 355 8.42 12.81 -16.33
C ASN A 355 7.72 13.56 -15.18
N ARG A 356 7.57 12.94 -14.02
CA ARG A 356 6.93 13.58 -12.85
C ARG A 356 7.77 14.72 -12.29
N ILE A 357 9.09 14.61 -12.28
CA ILE A 357 9.98 15.72 -11.90
C ILE A 357 9.79 16.92 -12.87
N PHE A 358 9.71 16.68 -14.19
CA PHE A 358 9.49 17.76 -15.17
C PHE A 358 8.12 18.41 -15.00
N ILE A 359 7.05 17.62 -14.88
CA ILE A 359 5.70 18.15 -14.65
C ILE A 359 5.67 18.97 -13.35
N GLY A 360 6.25 18.47 -12.27
CA GLY A 360 6.29 19.17 -10.99
C GLY A 360 7.08 20.48 -11.04
N THR A 361 8.24 20.46 -11.68
CA THR A 361 9.06 21.68 -11.88
C THR A 361 8.31 22.71 -12.70
N PHE A 362 7.60 22.29 -13.76
CA PHE A 362 6.77 23.18 -14.57
C PHE A 362 5.64 23.80 -13.74
N CYS A 363 4.89 22.99 -12.99
CA CYS A 363 3.77 23.46 -12.17
C CYS A 363 4.20 24.45 -11.07
N LEU A 364 5.46 24.36 -10.60
CA LEU A 364 6.02 25.24 -9.58
C LEU A 364 6.75 26.46 -10.16
N SER A 365 6.91 26.58 -11.49
CA SER A 365 7.62 27.67 -12.11
C SER A 365 6.84 28.98 -12.07
N ALA A 366 7.57 30.12 -12.21
CA ALA A 366 6.99 31.46 -12.21
C ALA A 366 5.90 31.58 -13.28
N GLY A 367 4.75 32.14 -12.91
CA GLY A 367 3.59 32.31 -13.78
C GLY A 367 2.63 31.09 -13.83
N TYR A 368 3.07 29.88 -13.42
CA TYR A 368 2.24 28.69 -13.41
C TYR A 368 1.86 28.23 -11.99
N TYR A 369 2.60 28.63 -10.97
CA TYR A 369 2.38 28.25 -9.57
C TYR A 369 0.93 28.51 -9.11
N ASP A 370 0.42 29.73 -9.34
CA ASP A 370 -0.96 30.07 -8.94
C ASP A 370 -2.01 29.41 -9.83
N ALA A 371 -1.72 29.29 -11.13
CA ALA A 371 -2.66 28.73 -12.10
C ALA A 371 -2.85 27.21 -11.93
N PHE A 372 -1.81 26.48 -11.51
CA PHE A 372 -1.85 25.02 -11.35
C PHE A 372 -1.80 24.60 -9.89
N TYR A 373 -0.70 24.83 -9.18
CA TYR A 373 -0.48 24.27 -7.84
C TYR A 373 -1.45 24.82 -6.81
N ASN A 374 -1.59 26.14 -6.70
CA ASN A 374 -2.54 26.76 -5.77
C ASN A 374 -3.99 26.44 -6.12
N LYS A 375 -4.33 26.31 -7.41
CA LYS A 375 -5.65 25.89 -7.84
C LYS A 375 -5.92 24.44 -7.44
N ALA A 376 -4.97 23.54 -7.63
CA ALA A 376 -5.10 22.15 -7.23
C ALA A 376 -5.27 21.98 -5.71
N LEU A 377 -4.57 22.77 -4.89
CA LEU A 377 -4.78 22.80 -3.44
C LEU A 377 -6.18 23.28 -3.04
N LYS A 378 -6.75 24.25 -3.75
CA LYS A 378 -8.14 24.68 -3.52
C LYS A 378 -9.15 23.57 -3.88
N ILE A 379 -8.92 22.89 -5.00
CA ILE A 379 -9.73 21.73 -5.41
C ILE A 379 -9.64 20.62 -4.37
N ARG A 380 -8.44 20.30 -3.86
CA ARG A 380 -8.25 19.34 -2.77
C ARG A 380 -9.12 19.65 -1.56
N ASN A 381 -9.22 20.92 -1.16
CA ASN A 381 -10.06 21.34 -0.05
C ASN A 381 -11.56 21.15 -0.35
N LEU A 382 -12.02 21.39 -1.59
CA LEU A 382 -13.40 21.15 -2.01
C LEU A 382 -13.72 19.64 -1.96
N ILE A 383 -12.84 18.78 -2.48
CA ILE A 383 -12.99 17.33 -2.40
C ILE A 383 -13.09 16.87 -0.94
N LYS A 384 -12.21 17.38 -0.06
CA LYS A 384 -12.29 17.08 1.37
C LYS A 384 -13.65 17.50 1.95
N SER A 385 -14.14 18.68 1.61
CA SER A 385 -15.44 19.17 2.09
C SER A 385 -16.60 18.29 1.63
N ASP A 386 -16.56 17.73 0.41
CA ASP A 386 -17.58 16.79 -0.07
C ASP A 386 -17.65 15.55 0.82
N PHE A 387 -16.48 14.97 1.18
CA PHE A 387 -16.43 13.86 2.12
C PHE A 387 -16.92 14.23 3.52
N ASP A 388 -16.51 15.40 4.04
CA ASP A 388 -16.94 15.88 5.35
C ASP A 388 -18.48 16.02 5.42
N GLU A 389 -19.13 16.51 4.34
CA GLU A 389 -20.60 16.58 4.26
C GLU A 389 -21.25 15.20 4.13
N ALA A 390 -20.68 14.29 3.33
CA ALA A 390 -21.18 12.94 3.19
C ALA A 390 -21.13 12.17 4.52
N PHE A 391 -20.04 12.27 5.28
CA PHE A 391 -19.88 11.59 6.56
C PHE A 391 -20.78 12.15 7.70
N LYS A 392 -21.52 13.23 7.49
CA LYS A 392 -22.60 13.63 8.41
C LYS A 392 -23.81 12.70 8.33
N LYS A 393 -23.94 11.94 7.23
CA LYS A 393 -25.11 11.08 6.95
C LYS A 393 -24.76 9.59 6.96
N VAL A 394 -23.54 9.25 6.59
CA VAL A 394 -23.10 7.87 6.43
C VAL A 394 -21.89 7.53 7.30
N SER A 395 -21.71 6.25 7.61
CA SER A 395 -20.59 5.79 8.44
C SER A 395 -19.39 5.30 7.63
N SER A 396 -19.61 4.95 6.38
CA SER A 396 -18.58 4.57 5.42
C SER A 396 -19.06 4.84 4.00
N ILE A 397 -18.12 4.95 3.05
CA ILE A 397 -18.43 5.13 1.63
C ILE A 397 -17.89 3.94 0.88
N ALA A 398 -18.68 3.37 -0.03
CA ALA A 398 -18.29 2.24 -0.86
C ALA A 398 -18.22 2.64 -2.33
N MET A 399 -17.16 2.16 -3.02
CA MET A 399 -16.97 2.28 -4.45
C MET A 399 -16.07 1.14 -4.96
N PRO A 400 -15.98 0.86 -6.27
CA PRO A 400 -14.95 -0.03 -6.79
C PRO A 400 -13.55 0.47 -6.44
N THR A 401 -12.58 -0.43 -6.29
CA THR A 401 -11.19 -0.02 -6.11
C THR A 401 -10.59 0.49 -7.42
N CYS A 402 -10.87 -0.20 -8.53
CA CYS A 402 -10.37 0.12 -9.86
C CYS A 402 -11.49 0.06 -10.90
N SER A 403 -11.28 0.69 -12.05
CA SER A 403 -12.22 0.67 -13.19
C SER A 403 -12.25 -0.67 -13.93
N ASN A 404 -11.16 -1.44 -13.84
CA ASN A 404 -10.96 -2.73 -14.49
C ASN A 404 -10.27 -3.72 -13.55
N SER A 405 -10.18 -4.98 -13.96
CA SER A 405 -9.29 -5.99 -13.40
C SER A 405 -7.83 -5.73 -13.83
N SER A 406 -6.90 -6.61 -13.41
CA SER A 406 -5.51 -6.56 -13.84
C SER A 406 -5.38 -6.65 -15.37
N PHE A 407 -4.40 -5.93 -15.93
CA PHE A 407 -4.09 -5.84 -17.35
C PHE A 407 -2.75 -6.50 -17.68
N GLU A 408 -2.54 -6.82 -18.97
CA GLU A 408 -1.31 -7.44 -19.45
C GLU A 408 -0.12 -6.49 -19.34
N LEU A 409 1.02 -7.01 -18.88
CA LEU A 409 2.27 -6.24 -18.77
C LEU A 409 2.67 -5.69 -20.14
N GLY A 410 3.02 -4.41 -20.21
CA GLY A 410 3.37 -3.70 -21.44
C GLY A 410 2.20 -3.31 -22.34
N SER A 411 0.95 -3.58 -21.96
CA SER A 411 -0.21 -3.27 -22.81
C SER A 411 -0.64 -1.79 -22.76
N ILE A 412 -0.44 -1.11 -21.62
CA ILE A 412 -0.80 0.31 -21.47
C ILE A 412 0.42 1.19 -21.79
N ASN A 413 0.36 1.88 -22.92
CA ASN A 413 1.44 2.75 -23.38
C ASN A 413 1.14 4.25 -23.20
N ASP A 414 -0.13 4.63 -23.10
CA ASP A 414 -0.54 6.01 -22.84
C ASP A 414 -0.44 6.31 -21.33
N PRO A 415 0.36 7.30 -20.93
CA PRO A 415 0.44 7.71 -19.52
C PRO A 415 -0.91 8.11 -18.91
N VAL A 416 -1.81 8.71 -19.70
CA VAL A 416 -3.14 9.13 -19.20
C VAL A 416 -3.99 7.92 -18.86
N GLU A 417 -3.99 6.89 -19.73
CA GLU A 417 -4.69 5.63 -19.47
C GLU A 417 -4.15 4.93 -18.23
N MET A 418 -2.83 4.95 -18.02
CA MET A 418 -2.21 4.43 -16.79
C MET A 418 -2.66 5.23 -15.56
N TYR A 419 -2.75 6.55 -15.66
CA TYR A 419 -3.19 7.40 -14.56
C TYR A 419 -4.67 7.20 -14.19
N GLU A 420 -5.51 6.86 -15.16
CA GLU A 420 -6.93 6.56 -14.94
C GLU A 420 -7.16 5.29 -14.09
N GLN A 421 -6.14 4.42 -13.94
CA GLN A 421 -6.24 3.25 -13.06
C GLN A 421 -6.49 3.63 -11.60
N ASP A 422 -6.09 4.83 -11.18
CA ASP A 422 -6.18 5.32 -9.80
C ASP A 422 -7.39 6.25 -9.56
N ILE A 423 -8.32 6.38 -10.53
CA ILE A 423 -9.41 7.36 -10.46
C ILE A 423 -10.31 7.21 -9.22
N TYR A 424 -10.53 5.99 -8.76
CA TYR A 424 -11.37 5.71 -7.58
C TYR A 424 -10.60 5.76 -6.26
N THR A 425 -9.28 5.64 -6.29
CA THR A 425 -8.45 5.59 -5.08
C THR A 425 -7.93 6.96 -4.64
N ILE A 426 -7.57 7.82 -5.60
CA ILE A 426 -7.02 9.17 -5.39
C ILE A 426 -7.87 10.06 -4.46
N PRO A 427 -9.21 10.10 -4.54
CA PRO A 427 -10.03 10.99 -3.71
C PRO A 427 -9.78 10.84 -2.21
N ALA A 428 -9.65 9.59 -1.73
CA ALA A 428 -9.37 9.31 -0.33
C ALA A 428 -7.97 9.80 0.12
N ASN A 429 -6.97 9.82 -0.78
CA ASN A 429 -5.65 10.39 -0.50
C ASN A 429 -5.71 11.91 -0.39
N LEU A 430 -6.37 12.58 -1.34
CA LEU A 430 -6.53 14.04 -1.32
C LEU A 430 -7.25 14.51 -0.06
N ALA A 431 -8.26 13.77 0.40
CA ALA A 431 -9.00 14.06 1.62
C ALA A 431 -8.29 13.61 2.90
N GLY A 432 -7.21 12.82 2.82
CA GLY A 432 -6.47 12.30 3.97
C GLY A 432 -7.19 11.20 4.77
N LEU A 433 -8.22 10.57 4.20
CA LEU A 433 -9.12 9.62 4.85
C LEU A 433 -8.56 8.18 4.84
N PRO A 434 -8.91 7.34 5.83
CA PRO A 434 -8.60 5.91 5.78
C PRO A 434 -9.43 5.24 4.68
N ALA A 435 -8.82 4.30 3.98
CA ALA A 435 -9.50 3.52 2.96
C ALA A 435 -8.88 2.13 2.83
N LEU A 436 -9.68 1.13 2.51
CA LEU A 436 -9.22 -0.22 2.28
C LEU A 436 -9.84 -0.82 1.01
N SER A 437 -9.16 -1.80 0.44
CA SER A 437 -9.66 -2.64 -0.65
C SER A 437 -9.73 -4.09 -0.18
N ILE A 438 -10.86 -4.75 -0.46
CA ILE A 438 -11.06 -6.18 -0.23
C ILE A 438 -11.54 -6.85 -1.51
N PRO A 439 -11.19 -8.12 -1.76
CA PRO A 439 -11.71 -8.88 -2.88
C PRO A 439 -13.24 -8.96 -2.83
N SER A 440 -13.92 -8.72 -3.97
CA SER A 440 -15.39 -8.67 -4.04
C SER A 440 -15.99 -9.43 -5.21
N GLY A 441 -15.17 -10.12 -5.98
CA GLY A 441 -15.57 -10.87 -7.17
C GLY A 441 -14.47 -10.92 -8.20
N THR A 442 -14.83 -11.23 -9.44
CA THR A 442 -13.89 -11.32 -10.57
C THR A 442 -14.42 -10.56 -11.78
N ALA A 443 -13.50 -10.08 -12.61
CA ALA A 443 -13.72 -9.63 -13.97
C ALA A 443 -12.60 -10.20 -14.85
N ASP A 444 -12.95 -10.77 -16.00
CA ASP A 444 -12.00 -11.44 -16.88
C ASP A 444 -11.14 -12.49 -16.14
N GLU A 445 -11.77 -13.29 -15.28
CA GLU A 445 -11.16 -14.31 -14.41
C GLU A 445 -10.18 -13.77 -13.35
N MET A 446 -9.95 -12.46 -13.30
CA MET A 446 -9.06 -11.81 -12.35
C MET A 446 -9.83 -11.15 -11.20
N PRO A 447 -9.25 -11.08 -9.99
CA PRO A 447 -9.89 -10.42 -8.86
C PRO A 447 -10.18 -8.95 -9.11
N ILE A 448 -11.25 -8.48 -8.50
CA ILE A 448 -11.60 -7.05 -8.40
C ILE A 448 -11.93 -6.69 -6.96
N GLY A 449 -11.69 -5.43 -6.59
CA GLY A 449 -11.81 -4.96 -5.23
C GLY A 449 -13.03 -4.07 -4.97
N LEU A 450 -13.66 -4.29 -3.81
CA LEU A 450 -14.55 -3.33 -3.17
C LEU A 450 -13.68 -2.39 -2.31
N GLN A 451 -13.76 -1.09 -2.59
CA GLN A 451 -13.14 -0.08 -1.76
C GLN A 451 -14.13 0.44 -0.72
N LEU A 452 -13.69 0.48 0.54
CA LEU A 452 -14.40 1.09 1.66
C LEU A 452 -13.58 2.27 2.19
N ILE A 453 -14.20 3.47 2.25
CA ILE A 453 -13.58 4.69 2.77
C ILE A 453 -14.26 5.02 4.09
N GLY A 454 -13.47 5.25 5.13
CA GLY A 454 -13.92 5.66 6.46
C GLY A 454 -13.78 7.15 6.69
N ASN A 455 -14.50 7.65 7.69
CA ASN A 455 -14.26 8.98 8.21
C ASN A 455 -12.88 9.06 8.91
N TYR A 456 -12.42 10.26 9.15
CA TYR A 456 -11.13 10.54 9.81
C TYR A 456 -10.97 9.75 11.12
N LEU A 457 -9.90 8.95 11.23
CA LEU A 457 -9.59 8.06 12.34
C LEU A 457 -10.59 6.90 12.60
N GLU A 458 -11.38 6.55 11.59
CA GLU A 458 -12.36 5.45 11.69
C GLU A 458 -11.91 4.18 10.93
N GLU A 459 -10.61 3.85 11.01
CA GLU A 459 -10.05 2.62 10.43
C GLU A 459 -10.78 1.36 10.93
N GLY A 460 -11.09 1.31 12.24
CA GLY A 460 -11.78 0.17 12.87
C GLY A 460 -13.16 -0.08 12.26
N ARG A 461 -13.89 0.97 11.90
CA ARG A 461 -15.21 0.85 11.29
C ARG A 461 -15.18 0.22 9.91
N ILE A 462 -14.26 0.65 9.05
CA ILE A 462 -14.13 0.05 7.70
C ILE A 462 -13.54 -1.35 7.75
N LEU A 463 -12.64 -1.64 8.69
CA LEU A 463 -12.12 -2.99 8.93
C LEU A 463 -13.24 -3.93 9.44
N ASN A 464 -14.11 -3.44 10.31
CA ASN A 464 -15.27 -4.21 10.79
C ASN A 464 -16.23 -4.56 9.64
N LEU A 465 -16.59 -3.57 8.81
CA LEU A 465 -17.45 -3.79 7.64
C LEU A 465 -16.81 -4.77 6.64
N ALA A 466 -15.50 -4.64 6.42
CA ALA A 466 -14.74 -5.56 5.56
C ALA A 466 -14.74 -7.00 6.11
N ASN A 467 -14.53 -7.17 7.41
CA ASN A 467 -14.56 -8.47 8.08
C ASN A 467 -15.96 -9.10 8.03
N LYS A 468 -17.04 -8.31 8.21
CA LYS A 468 -18.42 -8.78 8.01
C LYS A 468 -18.61 -9.30 6.58
N PHE A 469 -18.19 -8.54 5.56
CA PHE A 469 -18.28 -8.95 4.17
C PHE A 469 -17.50 -10.25 3.89
N GLN A 470 -16.29 -10.37 4.41
CA GLN A 470 -15.45 -11.55 4.24
C GLN A 470 -16.00 -12.79 4.96
N LYS A 471 -16.74 -12.64 6.06
CA LYS A 471 -17.47 -13.76 6.71
C LYS A 471 -18.68 -14.24 5.90
N LEU A 472 -19.23 -13.40 5.03
CA LEU A 472 -20.40 -13.72 4.18
C LEU A 472 -20.01 -14.25 2.81
N THR A 473 -18.72 -14.18 2.46
CA THR A 473 -18.19 -14.51 1.12
C THR A 473 -16.86 -15.26 1.23
N ASP A 474 -16.42 -15.83 0.11
CA ASP A 474 -15.16 -16.57 -0.01
C ASP A 474 -14.16 -15.92 -0.99
N PHE A 475 -14.43 -14.68 -1.44
CA PHE A 475 -13.61 -14.00 -2.44
C PHE A 475 -12.16 -13.73 -1.99
N HIS A 476 -11.90 -13.73 -0.69
CA HIS A 476 -10.57 -13.55 -0.09
C HIS A 476 -9.82 -14.88 0.15
N GLU A 477 -10.46 -16.02 -0.11
CA GLU A 477 -9.80 -17.32 0.00
C GLU A 477 -8.91 -17.57 -1.21
N PHE A 478 -7.69 -18.02 -0.96
CA PHE A 478 -6.75 -18.35 -2.01
C PHE A 478 -7.05 -19.76 -2.56
N LYS A 479 -7.93 -19.81 -3.55
CA LYS A 479 -8.29 -21.04 -4.26
C LYS A 479 -7.36 -21.29 -5.43
#